data_6b25e00a95c5027a68416464b60d7f8d
#
_entry.id   6b25e00a95c5027a68416464b60d7f8d
#
_cell.length_a   1.000
_cell.length_b   1.000
_cell.length_c   1.000
_cell.angle_alpha   90.00
_cell.angle_beta   90.00
_cell.angle_gamma   90.00
#
_symmetry.space_group_name_H-M   'P 1'
#
loop_
_entity.id
_entity.type
_entity.pdbx_description
1 polymer ?
#
loop_
_entity_poly.entity_id
_entity_poly.type
_entity_poly.pdbx_seq_one_letter_code
_entity_poly.pdbx_strand_id
1 'polypeptide(L)'
;VPVPAARNGGENWFIRALRALFGWKPNIARADLQDVLDAVGPGESGFTPEESRMLKNILGLRERRVGDVMVPRADIIAVQQDIKLGELMRVFEGAGHSRLVVYNDTLDDPVGMVHIRDLIAFMTARATANPEKNAKRKKPFPAGLDLKAINLATPLSATKIVREILFVPPSMRVIDLLARMQATRIHLSLVVDEYGGTDGLASIEDIVEQIVGDIADEHDEDATPEIAQLPDGSFVADARAKIEDVVASVGNDFDVGDAIEDVDTIGGYLVTRAG
;
A
#
# COMPACT_ATOMS: atom_id res chain seq x y z
N VAL A 1 46.13 39.98 7.66
CA VAL A 1 44.88 40.65 7.30
C VAL A 1 43.74 39.70 7.70
N PRO A 2 42.92 40.03 8.71
CA PRO A 2 41.84 39.16 9.14
C PRO A 2 40.61 39.37 8.24
N VAL A 3 40.01 38.26 7.79
CA VAL A 3 38.78 38.19 7.06
C VAL A 3 37.60 38.49 7.98
N PRO A 4 36.68 39.40 7.68
CA PRO A 4 35.53 39.71 8.52
C PRO A 4 34.51 38.57 8.48
N ALA A 5 34.09 38.11 9.67
CA ALA A 5 33.00 37.16 9.85
C ALA A 5 31.68 37.71 9.29
N ALA A 6 31.01 36.93 8.42
CA ALA A 6 29.70 37.23 7.91
C ALA A 6 28.68 37.25 9.06
N ARG A 7 28.06 38.39 9.28
CA ARG A 7 26.92 38.59 10.16
C ARG A 7 25.68 37.92 9.54
N ASN A 8 25.36 36.72 9.96
CA ASN A 8 24.02 36.16 9.83
C ASN A 8 23.13 36.75 10.92
N GLY A 9 22.53 37.89 10.64
CA GLY A 9 21.61 38.59 11.51
C GLY A 9 20.44 39.16 10.73
N GLY A 10 19.64 38.29 10.13
CA GLY A 10 18.41 38.63 9.44
C GLY A 10 17.31 37.60 9.66
N GLU A 11 17.21 37.04 10.85
CA GLU A 11 15.93 36.46 11.24
C GLU A 11 14.94 37.60 11.35
N ASN A 12 14.06 37.64 10.36
CA ASN A 12 13.09 38.68 10.09
C ASN A 12 12.39 39.11 11.37
N TRP A 13 12.72 40.28 11.91
CA TRP A 13 11.97 40.95 12.98
C TRP A 13 10.47 40.95 12.65
N PHE A 14 10.12 40.93 11.36
CA PHE A 14 8.76 40.84 10.81
C PHE A 14 8.09 39.52 11.23
N ILE A 15 8.79 38.37 11.18
CA ILE A 15 8.29 37.06 11.65
C ILE A 15 8.09 37.05 13.16
N ARG A 16 8.99 37.72 13.92
CA ARG A 16 8.84 37.87 15.37
C ARG A 16 7.69 38.81 15.72
N ALA A 17 7.48 39.89 14.95
CA ALA A 17 6.36 40.82 15.14
C ALA A 17 5.02 40.18 14.78
N LEU A 18 4.95 39.40 13.70
CA LEU A 18 3.78 38.60 13.32
C LEU A 18 3.48 37.51 14.37
N ARG A 19 4.52 36.82 14.92
CA ARG A 19 4.34 35.87 16.02
C ARG A 19 3.79 36.51 17.30
N ALA A 20 4.23 37.73 17.59
CA ALA A 20 3.77 38.47 18.78
C ALA A 20 2.34 39.05 18.63
N LEU A 21 1.96 39.42 17.41
CA LEU A 21 0.64 40.00 17.10
C LEU A 21 -0.46 38.94 16.92
N PHE A 22 -0.11 37.75 16.39
CA PHE A 22 -1.08 36.71 16.09
C PHE A 22 -0.99 35.49 16.99
N GLY A 23 -0.09 35.47 17.99
CA GLY A 23 0.01 34.37 18.97
C GLY A 23 0.20 32.98 18.36
N TRP A 24 0.80 32.88 17.16
CA TRP A 24 0.85 31.68 16.35
C TRP A 24 1.76 30.62 16.98
N LYS A 25 1.17 29.74 17.76
CA LYS A 25 1.81 28.51 18.21
C LYS A 25 1.63 27.46 17.10
N PRO A 26 2.68 26.78 16.63
CA PRO A 26 2.58 25.82 15.53
C PRO A 26 1.61 24.63 15.78
N ASN A 27 1.26 24.38 17.04
CA ASN A 27 0.25 23.37 17.39
C ASN A 27 -1.20 23.84 17.23
N ILE A 28 -1.44 25.16 17.28
CA ILE A 28 -2.78 25.74 17.13
C ILE A 28 -3.23 25.62 15.67
N ALA A 29 -2.32 25.90 14.72
CA ALA A 29 -2.66 25.83 13.28
C ALA A 29 -3.12 24.44 12.79
N ARG A 30 -2.71 23.36 13.47
CA ARG A 30 -3.13 22.01 13.11
C ARG A 30 -4.49 21.67 13.69
N ALA A 31 -4.74 22.03 14.97
CA ALA A 31 -6.04 21.85 15.60
C ALA A 31 -7.10 22.66 14.85
N ASP A 32 -6.78 23.92 14.52
CA ASP A 32 -7.66 24.79 13.73
C ASP A 32 -7.96 24.19 12.34
N LEU A 33 -6.97 23.55 11.67
CA LEU A 33 -7.17 22.91 10.37
C LEU A 33 -8.04 21.64 10.51
N GLN A 34 -7.84 20.86 11.56
CA GLN A 34 -8.66 19.69 11.85
C GLN A 34 -10.11 20.10 12.16
N ASP A 35 -10.27 21.11 13.01
CA ASP A 35 -11.58 21.68 13.36
C ASP A 35 -12.30 22.25 12.13
N VAL A 36 -11.58 22.90 11.21
CA VAL A 36 -12.14 23.40 9.95
C VAL A 36 -12.57 22.23 9.04
N LEU A 37 -11.75 21.19 8.93
CA LEU A 37 -12.08 20.01 8.11
C LEU A 37 -13.23 19.17 8.69
N ASP A 38 -13.49 19.29 10.00
CA ASP A 38 -14.57 18.57 10.68
C ASP A 38 -15.86 19.42 10.76
N ALA A 39 -15.73 20.76 10.87
CA ALA A 39 -16.85 21.68 11.04
C ALA A 39 -17.48 22.12 9.70
N VAL A 40 -16.73 22.06 8.59
CA VAL A 40 -17.20 22.53 7.29
C VAL A 40 -17.70 21.32 6.48
N GLY A 41 -19.00 21.32 6.18
CA GLY A 41 -19.61 20.28 5.37
C GLY A 41 -19.04 20.17 3.96
N PRO A 42 -19.28 19.07 3.25
CA PRO A 42 -18.84 18.87 1.87
C PRO A 42 -19.32 20.03 0.99
N GLY A 43 -18.37 20.75 0.36
CA GLY A 43 -18.66 21.86 -0.55
C GLY A 43 -18.54 23.27 0.04
N GLU A 44 -18.55 23.47 1.36
CA GLU A 44 -18.36 24.80 1.98
C GLU A 44 -16.90 25.15 2.24
N SER A 45 -16.01 24.15 2.35
CA SER A 45 -14.56 24.31 2.56
C SER A 45 -13.78 24.69 1.30
N GLY A 46 -14.40 24.61 0.12
CA GLY A 46 -13.73 24.73 -1.17
C GLY A 46 -12.91 23.52 -1.58
N PHE A 47 -12.88 22.46 -0.75
CA PHE A 47 -12.28 21.16 -1.04
C PHE A 47 -13.34 20.15 -1.46
N THR A 48 -12.97 19.22 -2.34
CA THR A 48 -13.82 18.06 -2.62
C THR A 48 -13.86 17.11 -1.41
N PRO A 49 -14.84 16.21 -1.31
CA PRO A 49 -14.88 15.20 -0.24
C PRO A 49 -13.59 14.35 -0.19
N GLU A 50 -13.03 13.99 -1.36
CA GLU A 50 -11.81 13.21 -1.49
C GLU A 50 -10.60 14.01 -0.99
N GLU A 51 -10.47 15.28 -1.39
CA GLU A 51 -9.40 16.16 -0.91
C GLU A 51 -9.45 16.32 0.61
N SER A 52 -10.65 16.51 1.18
CA SER A 52 -10.86 16.63 2.62
C SER A 52 -10.46 15.33 3.34
N ARG A 53 -10.82 14.16 2.79
CA ARG A 53 -10.44 12.84 3.30
C ARG A 53 -8.93 12.65 3.27
N MET A 54 -8.27 12.93 2.14
CA MET A 54 -6.81 12.85 2.02
C MET A 54 -6.10 13.75 3.03
N LEU A 55 -6.58 14.98 3.21
CA LEU A 55 -6.01 15.92 4.19
C LEU A 55 -6.14 15.39 5.63
N LYS A 56 -7.29 14.83 6.00
CA LYS A 56 -7.51 14.17 7.30
C LYS A 56 -6.56 12.98 7.48
N ASN A 57 -6.41 12.14 6.46
CA ASN A 57 -5.52 10.99 6.47
C ASN A 57 -4.05 11.42 6.65
N ILE A 58 -3.59 12.46 5.94
CA ILE A 58 -2.23 13.02 6.12
C ILE A 58 -2.02 13.52 7.55
N LEU A 59 -3.00 14.19 8.13
CA LEU A 59 -2.90 14.67 9.52
C LEU A 59 -2.83 13.49 10.50
N GLY A 60 -3.58 12.42 10.26
CA GLY A 60 -3.58 11.19 11.07
C GLY A 60 -2.30 10.35 10.92
N LEU A 61 -1.63 10.41 9.75
CA LEU A 61 -0.47 9.57 9.45
C LEU A 61 0.69 9.73 10.44
N ARG A 62 0.82 10.91 11.07
CA ARG A 62 1.89 11.18 12.05
C ARG A 62 1.76 10.34 13.33
N GLU A 63 0.58 9.88 13.65
CA GLU A 63 0.28 9.10 14.85
C GLU A 63 0.35 7.61 14.59
N ARG A 64 0.20 7.19 13.32
CA ARG A 64 0.27 5.79 12.93
C ARG A 64 1.69 5.24 13.02
N ARG A 65 1.79 4.01 13.49
CA ARG A 65 3.02 3.21 13.58
C ARG A 65 3.11 2.26 12.40
N VAL A 66 4.33 1.82 12.08
CA VAL A 66 4.55 0.84 11.00
C VAL A 66 3.79 -0.46 11.28
N GLY A 67 3.71 -0.89 12.54
CA GLY A 67 2.94 -2.06 12.95
C GLY A 67 1.43 -1.96 12.67
N ASP A 68 0.88 -0.72 12.55
CA ASP A 68 -0.54 -0.51 12.27
C ASP A 68 -0.89 -0.64 10.78
N VAL A 69 0.11 -0.60 9.89
CA VAL A 69 -0.06 -0.53 8.43
C VAL A 69 0.71 -1.63 7.68
N MET A 70 1.49 -2.45 8.39
CA MET A 70 2.26 -3.52 7.78
C MET A 70 1.38 -4.69 7.35
N VAL A 71 1.80 -5.39 6.32
CA VAL A 71 1.32 -6.72 5.99
C VAL A 71 1.86 -7.69 7.05
N PRO A 72 1.03 -8.45 7.76
CA PRO A 72 1.46 -9.39 8.78
C PRO A 72 2.36 -10.49 8.20
N ARG A 73 3.23 -11.07 9.03
CA ARG A 73 4.15 -12.15 8.66
C ARG A 73 3.49 -13.30 7.89
N ALA A 74 2.28 -13.70 8.29
CA ALA A 74 1.56 -14.81 7.69
C ALA A 74 1.20 -14.57 6.20
N ASP A 75 1.08 -13.31 5.81
CA ASP A 75 0.64 -12.90 4.48
C ASP A 75 1.81 -12.48 3.58
N ILE A 76 3.06 -12.52 4.08
CA ILE A 76 4.24 -12.17 3.30
C ILE A 76 4.51 -13.23 2.24
N ILE A 77 4.47 -12.82 0.97
CA ILE A 77 4.94 -13.65 -0.13
C ILE A 77 6.46 -13.45 -0.29
N ALA A 78 7.22 -14.49 0.03
CA ALA A 78 8.67 -14.48 0.00
C ALA A 78 9.22 -15.71 -0.72
N VAL A 79 10.48 -15.65 -1.13
CA VAL A 79 11.16 -16.73 -1.87
C VAL A 79 12.51 -17.04 -1.27
N GLN A 80 12.91 -18.32 -1.32
CA GLN A 80 14.25 -18.71 -0.93
C GLN A 80 15.29 -18.23 -1.94
N GLN A 81 16.50 -17.90 -1.47
CA GLN A 81 17.58 -17.43 -2.33
C GLN A 81 18.01 -18.41 -3.42
N ASP A 82 17.77 -19.71 -3.20
CA ASP A 82 18.12 -20.77 -4.14
C ASP A 82 16.96 -21.16 -5.09
N ILE A 83 15.86 -20.43 -5.06
CA ILE A 83 14.75 -20.61 -6.00
C ILE A 83 15.27 -20.49 -7.45
N LYS A 84 14.81 -21.36 -8.33
CA LYS A 84 15.15 -21.31 -9.75
C LYS A 84 14.41 -20.19 -10.45
N LEU A 85 15.02 -19.56 -11.47
CA LEU A 85 14.41 -18.46 -12.20
C LEU A 85 13.05 -18.80 -12.79
N GLY A 86 12.85 -20.03 -13.26
CA GLY A 86 11.55 -20.46 -13.80
C GLY A 86 10.45 -20.55 -12.74
N GLU A 87 10.79 -20.94 -11.53
CA GLU A 87 9.88 -20.97 -10.39
C GLU A 87 9.60 -19.54 -9.87
N LEU A 88 10.65 -18.73 -9.77
CA LEU A 88 10.54 -17.32 -9.39
C LEU A 88 9.58 -16.54 -10.31
N MET A 89 9.62 -16.79 -11.62
CA MET A 89 8.67 -16.18 -12.57
C MET A 89 7.22 -16.53 -12.24
N ARG A 90 6.94 -17.79 -11.89
CA ARG A 90 5.59 -18.23 -11.50
C ARG A 90 5.13 -17.61 -10.18
N VAL A 91 6.06 -17.44 -9.23
CA VAL A 91 5.73 -16.74 -7.97
C VAL A 91 5.37 -15.29 -8.26
N PHE A 92 6.11 -14.59 -9.12
CA PHE A 92 5.76 -13.22 -9.50
C PHE A 92 4.40 -13.13 -10.22
N GLU A 93 4.12 -14.08 -11.12
CA GLU A 93 2.83 -14.15 -11.82
C GLU A 93 1.67 -14.34 -10.85
N GLY A 94 1.77 -15.34 -9.95
CA GLY A 94 0.70 -15.65 -9.01
C GLY A 94 0.53 -14.61 -7.90
N ALA A 95 1.61 -13.94 -7.49
CA ALA A 95 1.59 -12.94 -6.43
C ALA A 95 1.03 -11.58 -6.90
N GLY A 96 1.18 -11.23 -8.19
CA GLY A 96 0.81 -9.91 -8.70
C GLY A 96 1.68 -8.75 -8.19
N HIS A 97 2.72 -9.04 -7.38
CA HIS A 97 3.58 -8.02 -6.78
C HIS A 97 4.81 -7.72 -7.65
N SER A 98 5.31 -6.50 -7.58
CA SER A 98 6.54 -6.10 -8.28
C SER A 98 7.82 -6.46 -7.54
N ARG A 99 7.74 -6.74 -6.23
CA ARG A 99 8.87 -7.03 -5.34
C ARG A 99 8.54 -8.20 -4.42
N LEU A 100 9.52 -9.07 -4.22
CA LEU A 100 9.41 -10.20 -3.29
C LEU A 100 10.59 -10.18 -2.33
N VAL A 101 10.32 -10.52 -1.07
CA VAL A 101 11.36 -10.74 -0.06
C VAL A 101 12.14 -12.00 -0.42
N VAL A 102 13.46 -11.94 -0.26
CA VAL A 102 14.37 -13.08 -0.45
C VAL A 102 14.97 -13.45 0.90
N TYR A 103 14.87 -14.70 1.28
CA TYR A 103 15.41 -15.23 2.53
C TYR A 103 16.30 -16.46 2.29
N ASN A 104 17.13 -16.81 3.27
CA ASN A 104 18.03 -17.96 3.18
C ASN A 104 17.34 -19.24 3.67
N ASP A 105 17.21 -19.43 4.97
CA ASP A 105 16.63 -20.65 5.57
C ASP A 105 15.19 -20.40 6.01
N THR A 106 14.98 -19.33 6.75
CA THR A 106 13.68 -18.90 7.23
C THR A 106 13.47 -17.42 6.94
N LEU A 107 12.24 -16.94 7.08
CA LEU A 107 11.91 -15.52 6.90
C LEU A 107 12.63 -14.62 7.93
N ASP A 108 13.15 -15.19 9.01
CA ASP A 108 13.97 -14.47 10.01
C ASP A 108 15.45 -14.36 9.60
N ASP A 109 15.85 -14.99 8.49
CA ASP A 109 17.16 -14.82 7.85
C ASP A 109 17.00 -14.17 6.45
N PRO A 110 16.55 -12.90 6.39
CA PRO A 110 16.30 -12.22 5.12
C PRO A 110 17.61 -11.79 4.47
N VAL A 111 17.73 -12.10 3.18
CA VAL A 111 18.88 -11.74 2.33
C VAL A 111 18.68 -10.38 1.66
N GLY A 112 17.40 -10.04 1.35
CA GLY A 112 17.06 -8.81 0.67
C GLY A 112 15.74 -8.91 -0.08
N MET A 113 15.65 -8.25 -1.23
CA MET A 113 14.49 -8.31 -2.11
C MET A 113 14.89 -8.54 -3.56
N VAL A 114 13.99 -9.12 -4.35
CA VAL A 114 14.11 -9.20 -5.81
C VAL A 114 12.98 -8.40 -6.46
N HIS A 115 13.32 -7.61 -7.49
CA HIS A 115 12.35 -6.85 -8.26
C HIS A 115 12.12 -7.51 -9.61
N ILE A 116 10.86 -7.63 -10.05
CA ILE A 116 10.52 -8.25 -11.35
C ILE A 116 11.24 -7.61 -12.53
N ARG A 117 11.44 -6.28 -12.50
CA ARG A 117 12.20 -5.55 -13.52
C ARG A 117 13.64 -6.05 -13.65
N ASP A 118 14.29 -6.38 -12.53
CA ASP A 118 15.68 -6.85 -12.56
C ASP A 118 15.75 -8.29 -13.09
N LEU A 119 14.76 -9.11 -12.73
CA LEU A 119 14.62 -10.44 -13.30
C LEU A 119 14.47 -10.37 -14.82
N ILE A 120 13.56 -9.51 -15.33
CA ILE A 120 13.36 -9.32 -16.76
C ILE A 120 14.64 -8.78 -17.42
N ALA A 121 15.29 -7.78 -16.82
CA ALA A 121 16.55 -7.22 -17.34
C ALA A 121 17.66 -8.29 -17.43
N PHE A 122 17.81 -9.10 -16.37
CA PHE A 122 18.77 -10.22 -16.34
C PHE A 122 18.48 -11.23 -17.47
N MET A 123 17.24 -11.63 -17.63
CA MET A 123 16.82 -12.59 -18.66
C MET A 123 17.04 -12.02 -20.06
N THR A 124 16.66 -10.75 -20.29
CA THR A 124 16.86 -10.07 -21.58
C THR A 124 18.32 -9.99 -21.94
N ALA A 125 19.19 -9.63 -20.99
CA ALA A 125 20.64 -9.59 -21.21
C ALA A 125 21.20 -10.96 -21.61
N ARG A 126 20.70 -12.06 -21.03
CA ARG A 126 21.10 -13.43 -21.39
C ARG A 126 20.54 -13.88 -22.73
N ALA A 127 19.35 -13.43 -23.07
CA ALA A 127 18.70 -13.74 -24.34
C ALA A 127 19.23 -12.91 -25.53
N THR A 128 19.91 -11.79 -25.28
CA THR A 128 20.41 -10.94 -26.36
C THR A 128 21.38 -11.70 -27.27
N ALA A 129 20.96 -11.90 -28.50
CA ALA A 129 21.76 -12.60 -29.49
C ALA A 129 22.84 -11.66 -30.07
N ASN A 130 24.01 -12.21 -30.39
CA ASN A 130 25.04 -11.45 -31.08
C ASN A 130 24.49 -10.93 -32.43
N PRO A 131 24.49 -9.61 -32.68
CA PRO A 131 23.89 -9.02 -33.87
C PRO A 131 24.40 -9.59 -35.20
N GLU A 132 25.73 -9.80 -35.31
CA GLU A 132 26.36 -10.32 -36.55
C GLU A 132 25.96 -11.78 -36.79
N LYS A 133 25.92 -12.60 -35.74
CA LYS A 133 25.52 -14.01 -35.85
C LYS A 133 24.02 -14.12 -36.14
N ASN A 134 23.20 -13.24 -35.54
CA ASN A 134 21.77 -13.23 -35.77
C ASN A 134 21.41 -12.82 -37.21
N ALA A 135 22.08 -11.79 -37.77
CA ALA A 135 21.86 -11.34 -39.13
C ALA A 135 22.23 -12.41 -40.20
N LYS A 136 23.21 -13.28 -39.89
CA LYS A 136 23.64 -14.39 -40.81
C LYS A 136 22.73 -15.62 -40.75
N ARG A 137 21.69 -15.64 -39.83
CA ARG A 137 20.77 -16.78 -39.76
C ARG A 137 19.74 -16.74 -40.87
N LYS A 138 19.35 -17.90 -41.36
CA LYS A 138 18.22 -18.04 -42.32
C LYS A 138 16.90 -17.50 -41.75
N LYS A 139 16.71 -17.60 -40.43
CA LYS A 139 15.57 -17.04 -39.67
C LYS A 139 16.16 -16.31 -38.46
N PRO A 140 16.29 -14.98 -38.50
CA PRO A 140 16.76 -14.19 -37.37
C PRO A 140 15.80 -14.31 -36.20
N PHE A 141 16.31 -14.17 -34.96
CA PHE A 141 15.45 -14.15 -33.77
C PHE A 141 14.62 -12.87 -33.77
N PRO A 142 13.32 -12.97 -33.45
CA PRO A 142 12.47 -11.79 -33.22
C PRO A 142 13.09 -10.85 -32.17
N ALA A 143 13.12 -9.55 -32.45
CA ALA A 143 13.75 -8.53 -31.57
C ALA A 143 15.22 -8.82 -31.19
N GLY A 144 15.91 -9.73 -31.92
CA GLY A 144 17.27 -10.11 -31.58
C GLY A 144 17.41 -10.95 -30.30
N LEU A 145 16.34 -11.54 -29.81
CA LEU A 145 16.33 -12.29 -28.55
C LEU A 145 16.24 -13.81 -28.79
N ASP A 146 17.24 -14.55 -28.31
CA ASP A 146 17.24 -16.02 -28.25
C ASP A 146 16.77 -16.46 -26.87
N LEU A 147 15.46 -16.65 -26.69
CA LEU A 147 14.89 -17.08 -25.41
C LEU A 147 15.39 -18.46 -24.94
N LYS A 148 15.89 -19.31 -25.85
CA LYS A 148 16.49 -20.59 -25.51
C LYS A 148 17.85 -20.46 -24.82
N ALA A 149 18.48 -19.28 -24.89
CA ALA A 149 19.73 -19.01 -24.20
C ALA A 149 19.54 -18.73 -22.71
N ILE A 150 18.28 -18.56 -22.26
CA ILE A 150 17.94 -18.35 -20.85
C ILE A 150 17.91 -19.71 -20.15
N ASN A 151 18.80 -19.92 -19.18
CA ASN A 151 18.75 -21.11 -18.33
C ASN A 151 17.82 -20.86 -17.12
N LEU A 152 16.59 -21.32 -17.23
CA LEU A 152 15.56 -21.20 -16.17
C LEU A 152 15.87 -22.03 -14.92
N ALA A 153 16.82 -22.97 -14.97
CA ALA A 153 17.28 -23.72 -13.80
C ALA A 153 18.34 -22.98 -12.97
N THR A 154 18.80 -21.81 -13.42
CA THR A 154 19.74 -20.98 -12.65
C THR A 154 19.10 -20.55 -11.34
N PRO A 155 19.75 -20.74 -10.17
CA PRO A 155 19.25 -20.24 -8.90
C PRO A 155 19.37 -18.71 -8.81
N LEU A 156 18.45 -18.06 -8.08
CA LEU A 156 18.43 -16.61 -7.88
C LEU A 156 19.75 -16.11 -7.26
N SER A 157 20.31 -16.84 -6.31
CA SER A 157 21.59 -16.53 -5.63
C SER A 157 22.76 -16.35 -6.62
N ALA A 158 22.76 -17.07 -7.75
CA ALA A 158 23.81 -16.95 -8.79
C ALA A 158 23.64 -15.73 -9.72
N THR A 159 22.54 -14.99 -9.62
CA THR A 159 22.20 -13.92 -10.58
C THR A 159 22.72 -12.54 -10.19
N LYS A 160 22.95 -12.32 -8.89
CA LYS A 160 23.33 -11.02 -8.29
C LYS A 160 22.28 -9.90 -8.51
N ILE A 161 20.99 -10.26 -8.69
CA ILE A 161 19.89 -9.28 -8.85
C ILE A 161 19.13 -9.03 -7.53
N VAL A 162 19.52 -9.68 -6.43
CA VAL A 162 18.97 -9.39 -5.10
C VAL A 162 19.48 -8.03 -4.65
N ARG A 163 18.56 -7.19 -4.18
CA ARG A 163 18.79 -5.83 -3.68
C ARG A 163 18.65 -5.77 -2.17
N GLU A 164 19.20 -4.74 -1.58
CA GLU A 164 18.98 -4.43 -0.16
C GLU A 164 17.50 -4.14 0.12
N ILE A 165 17.09 -4.44 1.36
CA ILE A 165 15.78 -4.13 1.93
C ILE A 165 15.99 -3.32 3.22
N LEU A 166 15.02 -2.49 3.60
CA LEU A 166 15.08 -1.77 4.87
C LEU A 166 14.62 -2.67 6.01
N PHE A 167 15.18 -2.43 7.21
CA PHE A 167 14.75 -3.04 8.46
C PHE A 167 14.28 -1.95 9.41
N VAL A 168 13.09 -2.12 9.97
CA VAL A 168 12.45 -1.14 10.85
C VAL A 168 11.69 -1.83 11.97
N PRO A 169 11.62 -1.23 13.18
CA PRO A 169 10.77 -1.76 14.24
C PRO A 169 9.30 -1.39 14.02
N PRO A 170 8.35 -2.17 14.53
CA PRO A 170 6.91 -1.90 14.42
C PRO A 170 6.52 -0.57 15.09
N SER A 171 7.27 -0.12 16.10
CA SER A 171 7.05 1.14 16.82
C SER A 171 7.46 2.40 16.05
N MET A 172 8.17 2.28 14.91
CA MET A 172 8.55 3.43 14.08
C MET A 172 7.31 4.13 13.54
N ARG A 173 7.32 5.46 13.46
CA ARG A 173 6.22 6.20 12.83
C ARG A 173 6.24 6.02 11.31
N VAL A 174 5.07 5.89 10.72
CA VAL A 174 4.91 5.72 9.26
C VAL A 174 5.56 6.87 8.48
N ILE A 175 5.45 8.09 8.98
CA ILE A 175 6.07 9.27 8.34
C ILE A 175 7.60 9.20 8.33
N ASP A 176 8.22 8.64 9.38
CA ASP A 176 9.67 8.49 9.46
C ASP A 176 10.14 7.37 8.50
N LEU A 177 9.36 6.29 8.36
CA LEU A 177 9.61 5.25 7.37
C LEU A 177 9.52 5.80 5.94
N LEU A 178 8.48 6.59 5.63
CA LEU A 178 8.32 7.22 4.32
C LEU A 178 9.53 8.10 3.97
N ALA A 179 9.97 8.94 4.91
CA ALA A 179 11.17 9.77 4.72
C ALA A 179 12.43 8.93 4.48
N ARG A 180 12.58 7.81 5.20
CA ARG A 180 13.70 6.88 5.02
C ARG A 180 13.66 6.19 3.67
N MET A 181 12.49 5.72 3.22
CA MET A 181 12.30 5.12 1.89
C MET A 181 12.63 6.11 0.77
N GLN A 182 12.23 7.38 0.89
CA GLN A 182 12.57 8.42 -0.07
C GLN A 182 14.06 8.71 -0.12
N ALA A 183 14.72 8.83 1.04
CA ALA A 183 16.15 9.12 1.13
C ALA A 183 17.03 7.99 0.57
N THR A 184 16.66 6.73 0.83
CA THR A 184 17.40 5.54 0.38
C THR A 184 16.99 5.05 -1.01
N ARG A 185 15.82 5.46 -1.50
CA ARG A 185 15.15 4.92 -2.69
C ARG A 185 14.85 3.42 -2.60
N ILE A 186 14.70 2.91 -1.38
CA ILE A 186 14.29 1.54 -1.11
C ILE A 186 12.83 1.58 -0.64
N HIS A 187 11.94 1.00 -1.42
CA HIS A 187 10.49 1.12 -1.27
C HIS A 187 9.85 -0.11 -0.61
N LEU A 188 10.66 -0.93 0.06
CA LEU A 188 10.22 -2.12 0.77
C LEU A 188 11.00 -2.24 2.09
N SER A 189 10.31 -2.54 3.17
CA SER A 189 10.93 -2.75 4.48
C SER A 189 10.37 -3.99 5.16
N LEU A 190 11.25 -4.77 5.79
CA LEU A 190 10.86 -5.77 6.76
C LEU A 190 10.69 -5.11 8.12
N VAL A 191 9.61 -5.47 8.78
CA VAL A 191 9.33 -5.06 10.17
C VAL A 191 9.86 -6.16 11.07
N VAL A 192 10.75 -5.77 11.99
CA VAL A 192 11.49 -6.71 12.82
C VAL A 192 11.22 -6.42 14.29
N ASP A 193 10.92 -7.46 15.06
CA ASP A 193 10.68 -7.39 16.49
C ASP A 193 11.98 -7.19 17.31
N GLU A 194 11.86 -7.08 18.63
CA GLU A 194 12.98 -6.89 19.55
C GLU A 194 13.90 -8.10 19.65
N TYR A 195 13.46 -9.26 19.18
CA TYR A 195 14.20 -10.54 19.19
C TYR A 195 14.86 -10.83 17.85
N GLY A 196 14.65 -9.98 16.84
CA GLY A 196 15.18 -10.14 15.49
C GLY A 196 14.27 -10.98 14.58
N GLY A 197 13.07 -11.33 15.03
CA GLY A 197 12.07 -12.03 14.21
C GLY A 197 11.38 -11.09 13.24
N THR A 198 10.96 -11.61 12.10
CA THR A 198 10.17 -10.84 11.11
C THR A 198 8.71 -10.83 11.54
N ASP A 199 8.20 -9.66 11.88
CA ASP A 199 6.80 -9.41 12.25
C ASP A 199 5.91 -9.16 11.03
N GLY A 200 6.45 -8.45 10.04
CA GLY A 200 5.68 -8.02 8.89
C GLY A 200 6.51 -7.40 7.78
N LEU A 201 5.82 -6.89 6.80
CA LEU A 201 6.35 -6.19 5.64
C LEU A 201 5.61 -4.87 5.45
N ALA A 202 6.32 -3.79 5.11
CA ALA A 202 5.70 -2.54 4.73
C ALA A 202 6.32 -2.01 3.44
N SER A 203 5.48 -1.66 2.49
CA SER A 203 5.86 -1.05 1.22
C SER A 203 5.53 0.45 1.19
N ILE A 204 6.06 1.17 0.21
CA ILE A 204 5.68 2.57 0.00
C ILE A 204 4.24 2.66 -0.50
N GLU A 205 3.78 1.64 -1.21
CA GLU A 205 2.43 1.50 -1.71
C GLU A 205 1.43 1.46 -0.54
N ASP A 206 1.68 0.66 0.52
CA ASP A 206 0.85 0.58 1.72
C ASP A 206 0.77 1.93 2.45
N ILE A 207 1.88 2.68 2.50
CA ILE A 207 1.90 4.01 3.11
C ILE A 207 1.11 5.02 2.29
N VAL A 208 1.19 4.97 0.96
CA VAL A 208 0.45 5.87 0.08
C VAL A 208 -1.04 5.58 0.15
N GLU A 209 -1.44 4.32 0.24
CA GLU A 209 -2.83 3.90 0.44
C GLU A 209 -3.42 4.49 1.73
N GLN A 210 -2.63 4.58 2.83
CA GLN A 210 -3.08 5.25 4.05
C GLN A 210 -3.38 6.76 3.86
N ILE A 211 -2.81 7.39 2.84
CA ILE A 211 -3.04 8.82 2.52
C ILE A 211 -4.24 8.95 1.58
N VAL A 212 -4.25 8.17 0.51
CA VAL A 212 -5.28 8.25 -0.53
C VAL A 212 -6.59 7.62 -0.04
N GLY A 213 -6.51 6.60 0.83
CA GLY A 213 -7.61 5.73 1.18
C GLY A 213 -7.87 4.72 0.06
N ASP A 214 -8.83 3.86 0.26
CA ASP A 214 -9.35 3.03 -0.82
C ASP A 214 -9.75 3.99 -1.95
N ILE A 215 -9.16 3.80 -3.12
CA ILE A 215 -9.61 4.48 -4.33
C ILE A 215 -10.94 3.78 -4.67
N ALA A 216 -12.00 4.21 -3.97
CA ALA A 216 -13.34 3.82 -4.37
C ALA A 216 -13.49 4.30 -5.81
N ASP A 217 -13.80 3.40 -6.72
CA ASP A 217 -14.16 3.75 -8.08
C ASP A 217 -15.34 4.73 -7.98
N GLU A 218 -15.39 5.78 -8.78
CA GLU A 218 -16.50 6.75 -8.78
C GLU A 218 -17.87 6.06 -8.95
N HIS A 219 -17.85 4.77 -9.30
CA HIS A 219 -19.02 3.88 -9.40
C HIS A 219 -19.32 3.09 -8.11
N ASP A 220 -18.43 3.07 -7.10
CA ASP A 220 -18.66 2.32 -5.86
C ASP A 220 -19.57 3.07 -4.86
N GLU A 221 -19.67 4.41 -4.96
CA GLU A 221 -20.57 5.20 -4.11
C GLU A 221 -22.05 5.07 -4.52
N ASP A 222 -22.31 4.63 -5.77
CA ASP A 222 -23.67 4.41 -6.31
C ASP A 222 -24.05 2.92 -6.46
N ALA A 223 -23.19 1.99 -6.04
CA ALA A 223 -23.55 0.59 -5.99
C ALA A 223 -24.56 0.39 -4.84
N THR A 224 -25.83 0.56 -5.16
CA THR A 224 -26.92 0.08 -4.30
C THR A 224 -26.59 -1.37 -3.97
N PRO A 225 -26.51 -1.75 -2.68
CA PRO A 225 -26.18 -3.10 -2.27
C PRO A 225 -27.05 -4.09 -3.03
N GLU A 226 -26.43 -5.02 -3.77
CA GLU A 226 -27.15 -5.87 -4.70
C GLU A 226 -28.05 -6.85 -3.92
N ILE A 227 -29.34 -6.84 -4.23
CA ILE A 227 -30.30 -7.83 -3.77
C ILE A 227 -30.78 -8.56 -5.02
N ALA A 228 -30.39 -9.84 -5.15
CA ALA A 228 -30.69 -10.65 -6.33
C ALA A 228 -31.50 -11.88 -5.95
N GLN A 229 -32.57 -12.17 -6.73
CA GLN A 229 -33.31 -13.42 -6.60
C GLN A 229 -32.64 -14.49 -7.45
N LEU A 230 -32.36 -15.65 -6.88
CA LEU A 230 -31.82 -16.82 -7.57
C LEU A 230 -32.93 -17.62 -8.26
N PRO A 231 -32.56 -18.47 -9.25
CA PRO A 231 -33.53 -19.28 -9.99
C PRO A 231 -34.33 -20.29 -9.14
N ASP A 232 -33.85 -20.64 -7.97
CA ASP A 232 -34.49 -21.54 -7.00
C ASP A 232 -35.46 -20.81 -6.07
N GLY A 233 -35.64 -19.49 -6.25
CA GLY A 233 -36.50 -18.64 -5.43
C GLY A 233 -35.86 -18.09 -4.16
N SER A 234 -34.60 -18.44 -3.85
CA SER A 234 -33.84 -17.84 -2.77
C SER A 234 -33.31 -16.44 -3.13
N PHE A 235 -32.93 -15.64 -2.12
CA PHE A 235 -32.37 -14.32 -2.33
C PHE A 235 -30.95 -14.27 -1.80
N VAL A 236 -30.08 -13.57 -2.52
CA VAL A 236 -28.72 -13.18 -2.06
C VAL A 236 -28.72 -11.68 -1.89
N ALA A 237 -28.26 -11.20 -0.75
CA ALA A 237 -28.14 -9.78 -0.47
C ALA A 237 -26.74 -9.46 0.08
N ASP A 238 -26.19 -8.30 -0.31
CA ASP A 238 -24.99 -7.76 0.33
C ASP A 238 -25.29 -7.49 1.81
N ALA A 239 -24.36 -7.80 2.71
CA ALA A 239 -24.52 -7.57 4.14
C ALA A 239 -24.78 -6.09 4.51
N ARG A 240 -24.39 -5.16 3.63
CA ARG A 240 -24.63 -3.71 3.75
C ARG A 240 -26.00 -3.28 3.23
N ALA A 241 -26.77 -4.18 2.60
CA ALA A 241 -28.12 -3.85 2.13
C ALA A 241 -29.01 -3.43 3.32
N LYS A 242 -29.77 -2.36 3.12
CA LYS A 242 -30.70 -1.89 4.16
C LYS A 242 -31.81 -2.91 4.34
N ILE A 243 -32.20 -3.09 5.58
CA ILE A 243 -33.28 -4.02 5.93
C ILE A 243 -34.57 -3.67 5.17
N GLU A 244 -34.89 -2.38 5.04
CA GLU A 244 -36.06 -1.90 4.30
C GLU A 244 -36.05 -2.36 2.83
N ASP A 245 -34.90 -2.30 2.15
CA ASP A 245 -34.73 -2.71 0.76
C ASP A 245 -34.84 -4.23 0.61
N VAL A 246 -34.31 -4.98 1.59
CA VAL A 246 -34.45 -6.45 1.65
C VAL A 246 -35.89 -6.86 1.82
N VAL A 247 -36.61 -6.23 2.77
CA VAL A 247 -38.06 -6.47 2.98
C VAL A 247 -38.87 -6.13 1.74
N ALA A 248 -38.55 -5.02 1.06
CA ALA A 248 -39.23 -4.64 -0.18
C ALA A 248 -39.01 -5.65 -1.31
N SER A 249 -37.83 -6.29 -1.37
CA SER A 249 -37.46 -7.25 -2.43
C SER A 249 -37.95 -8.66 -2.14
N VAL A 250 -37.90 -9.12 -0.88
CA VAL A 250 -38.28 -10.48 -0.46
C VAL A 250 -39.77 -10.58 -0.20
N GLY A 251 -40.37 -9.49 0.25
CA GLY A 251 -41.82 -9.42 0.60
C GLY A 251 -42.04 -9.53 2.11
N ASN A 252 -43.32 -9.40 2.50
CA ASN A 252 -43.74 -9.36 3.91
C ASN A 252 -43.51 -10.67 4.69
N ASP A 253 -43.07 -11.74 4.02
CA ASP A 253 -42.70 -13.00 4.68
C ASP A 253 -41.36 -12.93 5.40
N PHE A 254 -40.54 -11.90 5.13
CA PHE A 254 -39.29 -11.63 5.85
C PHE A 254 -39.60 -10.77 7.09
N ASP A 255 -39.98 -11.45 8.18
CA ASP A 255 -40.27 -10.80 9.47
C ASP A 255 -38.97 -10.53 10.25
N VAL A 256 -38.65 -9.26 10.39
CA VAL A 256 -37.46 -8.79 11.17
C VAL A 256 -37.83 -8.47 12.62
N GLY A 257 -39.11 -8.49 12.99
CA GLY A 257 -39.59 -8.16 14.33
C GLY A 257 -39.19 -6.75 14.77
N ASP A 258 -39.06 -6.56 16.10
CA ASP A 258 -38.69 -5.26 16.70
C ASP A 258 -37.21 -4.88 16.50
N ALA A 259 -36.41 -5.71 15.82
CA ALA A 259 -34.98 -5.48 15.59
C ALA A 259 -34.69 -4.32 14.61
N ILE A 260 -35.72 -3.78 13.94
CA ILE A 260 -35.59 -2.64 13.00
C ILE A 260 -35.22 -1.34 13.74
N GLU A 261 -35.55 -1.22 15.04
CA GLU A 261 -35.30 0.02 15.79
C GLU A 261 -33.80 0.25 16.10
N ASP A 262 -32.97 -0.82 16.10
CA ASP A 262 -31.58 -0.77 16.53
C ASP A 262 -30.56 -1.04 15.41
N VAL A 263 -30.99 -1.48 14.20
CA VAL A 263 -30.08 -1.97 13.15
C VAL A 263 -30.57 -1.61 11.73
N ASP A 264 -29.71 -0.94 10.95
CA ASP A 264 -30.05 -0.45 9.60
C ASP A 264 -29.79 -1.46 8.47
N THR A 265 -28.90 -2.45 8.66
CA THR A 265 -28.42 -3.35 7.61
C THR A 265 -28.67 -4.83 7.90
N ILE A 266 -28.80 -5.65 6.85
CA ILE A 266 -29.00 -7.10 6.99
C ILE A 266 -27.82 -7.78 7.72
N GLY A 267 -26.59 -7.32 7.51
CA GLY A 267 -25.41 -7.81 8.21
C GLY A 267 -25.49 -7.51 9.72
N GLY A 268 -25.86 -6.30 10.09
CA GLY A 268 -26.11 -5.91 11.48
C GLY A 268 -27.20 -6.75 12.14
N TYR A 269 -28.29 -6.98 11.44
CA TYR A 269 -29.39 -7.84 11.88
C TYR A 269 -28.94 -9.28 12.17
N LEU A 270 -28.13 -9.86 11.26
CA LEU A 270 -27.61 -11.22 11.44
C LEU A 270 -26.66 -11.32 12.62
N VAL A 271 -25.80 -10.32 12.84
CA VAL A 271 -24.89 -10.28 14.00
C VAL A 271 -25.67 -10.18 15.29
N THR A 272 -26.69 -9.32 15.37
CA THR A 272 -27.52 -9.15 16.57
C THR A 272 -28.30 -10.44 16.90
N ARG A 273 -28.72 -11.19 15.87
CA ARG A 273 -29.50 -12.41 16.04
C ARG A 273 -28.64 -13.64 16.34
N ALA A 274 -27.37 -13.65 15.92
CA ALA A 274 -26.44 -14.76 16.13
C ALA A 274 -25.77 -14.73 17.53
N GLY A 275 -25.86 -13.61 18.27
CA GLY A 275 -25.34 -13.44 19.63
C GLY A 275 -23.89 -13.03 19.60
#